data_89df31f5084fbcf00002a0922fdce98e
#
_entry.id   89df31f5084fbcf00002a0922fdce98e
#
_cell.length_a   1.000
_cell.length_b   1.000
_cell.length_c   1.000
_cell.angle_alpha   90.00
_cell.angle_beta   90.00
_cell.angle_gamma   90.00
#
_symmetry.space_group_name_H-M   'P 1'
#
loop_
_entity.id
_entity.type
_entity.pdbx_description
1 polymer ?
#
loop_
_entity_poly.entity_id
_entity_poly.type
_entity_poly.pdbx_seq_one_letter_code
_entity_poly.pdbx_strand_id
1 'polypeptide(L)'
;MIKPAHNPAYPGTVTEAVDRLYAEWPEQLLAKIRDTEKDDLDLFHFSLGTEIRNSLGLWDNNWDLMEDAEAKGPDEAAGEVIYQLWRRLHCATNGTN
;
A
#
# COMPACT_ATOMS: atom_id res chain seq x y z
N MET A 1 -14.38 2.02 -23.47
CA MET A 1 -13.98 3.29 -22.85
C MET A 1 -12.48 3.26 -22.57
N ILE A 2 -11.80 4.33 -22.92
CA ILE A 2 -10.34 4.38 -22.75
C ILE A 2 -10.00 4.90 -21.37
N LYS A 3 -9.16 4.15 -20.66
CA LYS A 3 -8.66 4.55 -19.36
C LYS A 3 -7.76 5.78 -19.49
N PRO A 4 -7.79 6.73 -18.52
CA PRO A 4 -6.85 7.85 -18.55
C PRO A 4 -5.42 7.36 -18.50
N ALA A 5 -4.50 8.13 -19.06
CA ALA A 5 -3.09 7.81 -18.96
C ALA A 5 -2.67 7.77 -17.50
N HIS A 6 -1.82 6.79 -17.14
CA HIS A 6 -1.34 6.67 -15.78
C HIS A 6 -0.42 7.84 -15.42
N ASN A 7 -0.67 8.42 -14.25
CA ASN A 7 0.19 9.49 -13.75
C ASN A 7 1.49 8.89 -13.21
N PRO A 8 2.65 9.22 -13.79
CA PRO A 8 3.93 8.62 -13.36
C PRO A 8 4.35 9.01 -11.94
N ALA A 9 3.69 9.99 -11.33
CA ALA A 9 3.96 10.35 -9.93
C ALA A 9 3.43 9.30 -8.96
N TYR A 10 2.55 8.40 -9.41
CA TYR A 10 1.94 7.39 -8.56
C TYR A 10 2.32 5.99 -9.01
N PRO A 11 2.43 5.03 -8.07
CA PRO A 11 2.76 3.65 -8.44
C PRO A 11 1.61 3.01 -9.22
N GLY A 12 1.97 2.21 -10.22
CA GLY A 12 0.98 1.52 -11.05
C GLY A 12 0.69 0.09 -10.61
N THR A 13 1.46 -0.44 -9.66
CA THR A 13 1.27 -1.80 -9.17
C THR A 13 1.40 -1.83 -7.66
N VAL A 14 0.87 -2.89 -7.05
CA VAL A 14 0.99 -3.09 -5.61
C VAL A 14 2.46 -3.20 -5.21
N THR A 15 3.27 -3.90 -5.99
CA THR A 15 4.70 -4.02 -5.71
C THR A 15 5.39 -2.66 -5.69
N GLU A 16 5.11 -1.81 -6.67
CA GLU A 16 5.69 -0.46 -6.69
C GLU A 16 5.21 0.36 -5.52
N ALA A 17 3.93 0.22 -5.15
CA ALA A 17 3.37 0.94 -4.00
C ALA A 17 4.07 0.53 -2.71
N VAL A 18 4.26 -0.77 -2.51
CA VAL A 18 4.95 -1.30 -1.33
C VAL A 18 6.40 -0.82 -1.30
N ASP A 19 7.09 -0.88 -2.44
CA ASP A 19 8.46 -0.40 -2.53
C ASP A 19 8.56 1.08 -2.14
N ARG A 20 7.61 1.89 -2.60
CA ARG A 20 7.60 3.31 -2.28
C ARG A 20 7.42 3.55 -0.79
N LEU A 21 6.43 2.90 -0.18
CA LEU A 21 6.18 3.08 1.24
C LEU A 21 7.35 2.56 2.08
N TYR A 22 7.91 1.43 1.68
CA TYR A 22 9.07 0.86 2.37
C TYR A 22 10.27 1.82 2.34
N ALA A 23 10.44 2.53 1.24
CA ALA A 23 11.58 3.45 1.08
C ALA A 23 11.33 4.82 1.73
N GLU A 24 10.08 5.29 1.76
CA GLU A 24 9.78 6.66 2.15
C GLU A 24 9.25 6.81 3.57
N TRP A 25 8.56 5.79 4.09
CA TRP A 25 7.96 5.90 5.42
C TRP A 25 9.00 5.76 6.52
N PRO A 26 8.81 6.51 7.64
CA PRO A 26 9.73 6.41 8.77
C PRO A 26 9.80 4.99 9.33
N GLU A 27 10.97 4.61 9.81
CA GLU A 27 11.17 3.29 10.38
C GLU A 27 10.20 3.00 11.52
N GLN A 28 9.89 4.02 12.32
CA GLN A 28 8.96 3.87 13.43
C GLN A 28 7.58 3.43 12.97
N LEU A 29 7.12 3.99 11.86
CA LEU A 29 5.82 3.64 11.31
C LEU A 29 5.86 2.23 10.71
N LEU A 30 6.92 1.92 10.00
CA LEU A 30 7.08 0.58 9.42
C LEU A 30 7.14 -0.49 10.51
N ALA A 31 7.84 -0.20 11.62
CA ALA A 31 7.91 -1.12 12.74
C ALA A 31 6.53 -1.35 13.35
N LYS A 32 5.73 -0.31 13.43
CA LYS A 32 4.38 -0.42 13.96
C LYS A 32 3.51 -1.34 13.12
N ILE A 33 3.63 -1.23 11.81
CA ILE A 33 2.91 -2.12 10.90
C ILE A 33 3.44 -3.55 11.04
N ARG A 34 4.76 -3.72 11.07
CA ARG A 34 5.38 -5.03 11.21
C ARG A 34 4.93 -5.75 12.47
N ASP A 35 4.84 -5.02 13.58
CA ASP A 35 4.52 -5.61 14.87
C ASP A 35 3.03 -5.83 15.10
N THR A 36 2.20 -5.39 14.16
CA THR A 36 0.76 -5.60 14.21
C THR A 36 0.43 -6.99 13.67
N GLU A 37 -0.51 -7.68 14.29
CA GLU A 37 -0.95 -8.96 13.79
C GLU A 37 -1.76 -8.79 12.51
N LYS A 38 -1.71 -9.79 11.65
CA LYS A 38 -2.41 -9.75 10.37
C LYS A 38 -3.88 -9.36 10.51
N ASP A 39 -4.56 -9.94 11.50
CA ASP A 39 -5.99 -9.71 11.69
C ASP A 39 -6.29 -8.30 12.16
N ASP A 40 -5.29 -7.59 12.69
CA ASP A 40 -5.45 -6.24 13.18
C ASP A 40 -5.03 -5.18 12.16
N LEU A 41 -4.60 -5.60 10.98
CA LEU A 41 -4.17 -4.64 9.95
C LEU A 41 -5.29 -3.70 9.51
N ASP A 42 -6.54 -4.13 9.64
CA ASP A 42 -7.68 -3.29 9.30
C ASP A 42 -7.75 -2.01 10.12
N LEU A 43 -7.13 -2.01 11.30
CA LEU A 43 -7.10 -0.81 12.14
C LEU A 43 -6.38 0.34 11.46
N PHE A 44 -5.46 0.06 10.55
CA PHE A 44 -4.74 1.08 9.82
C PHE A 44 -5.60 1.80 8.79
N HIS A 45 -6.74 1.23 8.40
CA HIS A 45 -7.68 1.93 7.54
C HIS A 45 -8.16 3.23 8.19
N PHE A 46 -8.32 3.22 9.50
CA PHE A 46 -8.81 4.40 10.22
C PHE A 46 -7.70 5.40 10.52
N SER A 47 -6.48 4.92 10.77
CA SER A 47 -5.39 5.79 11.18
C SER A 47 -4.50 6.23 10.00
N LEU A 48 -4.27 5.37 9.04
CA LEU A 48 -3.35 5.64 7.93
C LEU A 48 -4.00 5.60 6.56
N GLY A 49 -5.27 5.23 6.50
CA GLY A 49 -5.94 5.05 5.22
C GLY A 49 -5.90 6.29 4.33
N THR A 50 -6.12 7.46 4.92
CA THR A 50 -6.11 8.70 4.16
C THR A 50 -4.71 8.98 3.60
N GLU A 51 -3.67 8.82 4.43
CA GLU A 51 -2.31 9.05 3.97
C GLU A 51 -1.90 8.09 2.86
N ILE A 52 -2.29 6.84 3.00
CA ILE A 52 -1.99 5.83 1.98
C ILE A 52 -2.70 6.18 0.68
N ARG A 53 -3.97 6.49 0.74
CA ARG A 53 -4.72 6.86 -0.46
C ARG A 53 -4.15 8.10 -1.13
N ASN A 54 -3.75 9.10 -0.33
CA ASN A 54 -3.14 10.32 -0.87
C ASN A 54 -1.78 10.02 -1.50
N SER A 55 -0.93 9.28 -0.82
CA SER A 55 0.42 8.97 -1.30
C SER A 55 0.41 8.15 -2.57
N LEU A 56 -0.58 7.28 -2.73
CA LEU A 56 -0.65 6.38 -3.87
C LEU A 56 -1.55 6.90 -4.99
N GLY A 57 -2.12 8.09 -4.83
CA GLY A 57 -2.96 8.68 -5.86
C GLY A 57 -4.31 8.01 -6.02
N LEU A 58 -4.77 7.28 -5.01
CA LEU A 58 -6.04 6.55 -5.12
C LEU A 58 -7.24 7.50 -5.21
N TRP A 59 -7.14 8.70 -4.63
CA TRP A 59 -8.17 9.72 -4.78
C TRP A 59 -8.16 10.36 -6.17
N ASP A 60 -7.04 10.23 -6.89
CA ASP A 60 -6.87 10.80 -8.23
C ASP A 60 -7.03 9.74 -9.31
N ASN A 61 -7.83 8.72 -9.05
CA ASN A 61 -8.16 7.69 -10.04
C ASN A 61 -6.95 6.91 -10.51
N ASN A 62 -6.15 6.40 -9.57
CA ASN A 62 -5.04 5.52 -9.92
C ASN A 62 -5.61 4.13 -10.29
N TRP A 63 -6.19 4.05 -11.48
CA TRP A 63 -6.85 2.84 -11.95
C TRP A 63 -5.90 1.66 -12.09
N ASP A 64 -4.65 1.94 -12.48
CA ASP A 64 -3.68 0.87 -12.70
C ASP A 64 -3.38 0.14 -11.38
N LEU A 65 -3.20 0.89 -10.31
CA LEU A 65 -2.96 0.29 -9.00
C LEU A 65 -4.19 -0.49 -8.52
N MET A 66 -5.38 0.07 -8.71
CA MET A 66 -6.59 -0.61 -8.31
C MET A 66 -6.80 -1.92 -9.07
N GLU A 67 -6.48 -1.93 -10.37
CA GLU A 67 -6.55 -3.15 -11.16
C GLU A 67 -5.55 -4.20 -10.68
N ASP A 68 -4.32 -3.77 -10.41
CA ASP A 68 -3.29 -4.70 -9.94
C ASP A 68 -3.66 -5.30 -8.58
N ALA A 69 -4.27 -4.50 -7.72
CA ALA A 69 -4.72 -4.95 -6.41
C ALA A 69 -6.03 -5.76 -6.48
N GLU A 70 -6.64 -5.84 -7.65
CA GLU A 70 -7.95 -6.45 -7.84
C GLU A 70 -8.99 -5.81 -6.93
N ALA A 71 -8.87 -4.51 -6.71
CA ALA A 71 -9.71 -3.77 -5.78
C ALA A 71 -10.86 -3.10 -6.49
N LYS A 72 -11.98 -3.01 -5.81
CA LYS A 72 -13.18 -2.34 -6.33
C LYS A 72 -13.18 -0.85 -6.05
N GLY A 73 -12.29 -0.40 -5.18
CA GLY A 73 -12.20 1.01 -4.84
C GLY A 73 -10.93 1.32 -4.06
N PRO A 74 -10.72 2.60 -3.72
CA PRO A 74 -9.52 3.04 -3.02
C PRO A 74 -9.27 2.35 -1.68
N ASP A 75 -10.32 2.08 -0.93
CA ASP A 75 -10.19 1.43 0.38
C ASP A 75 -9.63 0.02 0.26
N GLU A 76 -10.15 -0.75 -0.68
CA GLU A 76 -9.66 -2.11 -0.89
C GLU A 76 -8.22 -2.10 -1.40
N ALA A 77 -7.89 -1.17 -2.29
CA ALA A 77 -6.54 -1.06 -2.81
C ALA A 77 -5.56 -0.70 -1.69
N ALA A 78 -5.94 0.25 -0.83
CA ALA A 78 -5.10 0.62 0.31
C ALA A 78 -4.90 -0.56 1.25
N GLY A 79 -5.94 -1.34 1.49
CA GLY A 79 -5.85 -2.53 2.34
C GLY A 79 -4.90 -3.56 1.79
N GLU A 80 -4.95 -3.80 0.48
CA GLU A 80 -4.04 -4.76 -0.16
C GLU A 80 -2.59 -4.28 -0.06
N VAL A 81 -2.35 -2.99 -0.26
CA VAL A 81 -1.00 -2.45 -0.14
C VAL A 81 -0.48 -2.60 1.28
N ILE A 82 -1.31 -2.30 2.29
CA ILE A 82 -0.91 -2.48 3.69
C ILE A 82 -0.55 -3.94 3.97
N TYR A 83 -1.37 -4.86 3.49
CA TYR A 83 -1.13 -6.28 3.70
C TYR A 83 0.19 -6.73 3.06
N GLN A 84 0.44 -6.31 1.82
CA GLN A 84 1.67 -6.68 1.14
C GLN A 84 2.90 -6.01 1.78
N LEU A 85 2.74 -4.79 2.27
CA LEU A 85 3.82 -4.12 3.00
C LEU A 85 4.13 -4.90 4.29
N TRP A 86 3.10 -5.31 5.01
CA TRP A 86 3.26 -6.13 6.21
C TRP A 86 4.04 -7.41 5.90
N ARG A 87 3.68 -8.09 4.83
CA ARG A 87 4.40 -9.29 4.41
C ARG A 87 5.85 -9.01 4.08
N ARG A 88 6.10 -7.91 3.38
CA ARG A 88 7.45 -7.49 3.02
C ARG A 88 8.30 -7.23 4.26
N LEU A 89 7.73 -6.57 5.25
CA LEU A 89 8.44 -6.28 6.49
C LEU A 89 8.79 -7.54 7.24
N HIS A 90 7.92 -8.53 7.23
CA HIS A 90 8.21 -9.82 7.87
C HIS A 90 9.31 -10.58 7.14
N CYS A 91 9.29 -10.56 5.82
CA CYS A 91 10.35 -11.19 5.04
C CYS A 91 11.70 -10.51 5.28
N ALA A 92 11.71 -9.20 5.31
CA ALA A 92 12.94 -8.43 5.53
C ALA A 92 13.48 -8.68 6.95
N THR A 93 12.59 -8.81 7.93
CA THR A 93 12.98 -9.06 9.32
C THR A 93 13.57 -10.44 9.50
N ASN A 94 13.02 -11.42 8.81
CA ASN A 94 13.50 -12.79 8.92
C ASN A 94 14.91 -12.97 8.37
N GLY A 95 15.28 -12.18 7.38
CA GLY A 95 16.65 -12.12 6.89
C GLY A 95 17.25 -13.43 6.43
N THR A 96 16.46 -14.45 6.26
CA THR A 96 16.95 -15.79 5.96
C THR A 96 17.00 -16.10 4.50
N ASN A 97 16.86 -15.14 3.71
CA ASN A 97 16.70 -15.38 2.27
C ASN A 97 17.92 -15.17 1.48
#